data_ddde346047ababbcc66b8460e18998ed
#
_entry.id   ddde346047ababbcc66b8460e18998ed
#
_cell.length_a   1.000
_cell.length_b   1.000
_cell.length_c   1.000
_cell.angle_alpha   90.00
_cell.angle_beta   90.00
_cell.angle_gamma   90.00
#
_symmetry.space_group_name_H-M   'P 1'
#
loop_
_entity.id
_entity.type
_entity.pdbx_description
1 polymer ?
#
loop_
_entity_poly.entity_id
_entity_poly.type
_entity_poly.pdbx_seq_one_letter_code
_entity_poly.pdbx_strand_id
1 'polypeptide(L)'
;MKLKFCGLNSIESLIHARELGADFAGLIFTDESPRKVGEAFLSKLPSFNFGETIPVCVFVNPSVLMVSNMIEMLPNSILQFHGEETDDFCRQFHHPFWKSIAVKDHDSYLLSANFPSAQAILFETHSINLHGGTGQSFDWRMLEGIDANNKFILAGGINQSNIKAAISMNPWC
;
A
#
# COMPACT_ATOMS: atom_id res chain seq x y z
N MET A 1 4.12 -11.04 11.45
CA MET A 1 4.14 -10.45 10.09
C MET A 1 2.70 -10.32 9.61
N LYS A 2 2.37 -9.22 8.96
CA LYS A 2 1.06 -8.93 8.39
C LYS A 2 1.03 -9.28 6.90
N LEU A 3 -0.17 -9.48 6.34
CA LEU A 3 -0.36 -9.82 4.93
C LEU A 3 -1.31 -8.82 4.26
N LYS A 4 -0.88 -8.26 3.12
CA LYS A 4 -1.70 -7.36 2.29
C LYS A 4 -1.86 -7.91 0.88
N PHE A 5 -3.09 -8.01 0.40
CA PHE A 5 -3.38 -8.14 -1.02
C PHE A 5 -3.76 -6.80 -1.62
N CYS A 6 -3.16 -6.44 -2.77
CA CYS A 6 -3.33 -5.12 -3.37
C CYS A 6 -3.92 -5.19 -4.79
N GLY A 7 -4.82 -4.26 -5.10
CA GLY A 7 -5.50 -4.18 -6.38
C GLY A 7 -6.73 -5.07 -6.46
N LEU A 8 -7.40 -5.28 -5.33
CA LEU A 8 -8.69 -5.96 -5.29
C LEU A 8 -9.77 -5.04 -5.89
N ASN A 9 -10.49 -5.52 -6.89
CA ASN A 9 -11.45 -4.71 -7.66
C ASN A 9 -12.79 -5.40 -7.87
N SER A 10 -13.10 -6.43 -7.07
CA SER A 10 -14.39 -7.11 -7.05
C SER A 10 -14.75 -7.59 -5.63
N ILE A 11 -16.04 -7.82 -5.38
CA ILE A 11 -16.53 -8.38 -4.11
C ILE A 11 -15.96 -9.78 -3.88
N GLU A 12 -15.85 -10.59 -4.93
CA GLU A 12 -15.30 -11.93 -4.88
C GLU A 12 -13.84 -11.90 -4.42
N SER A 13 -13.03 -10.98 -4.97
CA SER A 13 -11.63 -10.83 -4.56
C SER A 13 -11.48 -10.37 -3.11
N LEU A 14 -12.38 -9.50 -2.61
CA LEU A 14 -12.42 -9.11 -1.21
C LEU A 14 -12.79 -10.27 -0.28
N ILE A 15 -13.80 -11.07 -0.66
CA ILE A 15 -14.21 -12.24 0.10
C ILE A 15 -13.03 -13.21 0.21
N HIS A 16 -12.38 -13.55 -0.90
CA HIS A 16 -11.22 -14.44 -0.90
C HIS A 16 -10.06 -13.91 -0.04
N ALA A 17 -9.74 -12.60 -0.15
CA ALA A 17 -8.70 -12.02 0.69
C ALA A 17 -9.01 -12.15 2.18
N ARG A 18 -10.25 -11.89 2.59
CA ARG A 18 -10.72 -12.04 3.97
C ARG A 18 -10.67 -13.50 4.43
N GLU A 19 -11.14 -14.45 3.60
CA GLU A 19 -11.13 -15.89 3.91
C GLU A 19 -9.72 -16.47 4.05
N LEU A 20 -8.75 -15.90 3.30
CA LEU A 20 -7.33 -16.23 3.42
C LEU A 20 -6.65 -15.56 4.62
N GLY A 21 -7.40 -14.79 5.43
CA GLY A 21 -6.88 -14.13 6.61
C GLY A 21 -5.95 -12.95 6.31
N ALA A 22 -6.19 -12.24 5.19
CA ALA A 22 -5.44 -11.04 4.89
C ALA A 22 -5.69 -9.97 5.97
N ASP A 23 -4.63 -9.36 6.48
CA ASP A 23 -4.74 -8.24 7.41
C ASP A 23 -5.18 -6.96 6.68
N PHE A 24 -4.80 -6.82 5.40
CA PHE A 24 -5.07 -5.62 4.62
C PHE A 24 -5.55 -5.92 3.20
N ALA A 25 -6.54 -5.14 2.73
CA ALA A 25 -7.13 -5.21 1.40
C ALA A 25 -6.90 -3.89 0.64
N GLY A 26 -5.98 -3.88 -0.33
CA GLY A 26 -5.63 -2.70 -1.12
C GLY A 26 -6.61 -2.44 -2.25
N LEU A 27 -7.20 -1.24 -2.27
CA LEU A 27 -8.16 -0.72 -3.22
C LEU A 27 -7.51 0.46 -3.97
N ILE A 28 -7.34 0.37 -5.28
CA ILE A 28 -6.59 1.36 -6.07
C ILE A 28 -7.53 2.40 -6.66
N PHE A 29 -7.22 3.69 -6.45
CA PHE A 29 -8.02 4.84 -6.87
C PHE A 29 -7.29 5.76 -7.88
N THR A 30 -6.29 5.25 -8.60
CA THR A 30 -5.63 5.98 -9.68
C THR A 30 -6.04 5.47 -11.06
N ASP A 31 -6.21 6.38 -12.03
CA ASP A 31 -6.52 6.05 -13.42
C ASP A 31 -5.39 5.31 -14.14
N GLU A 32 -4.17 5.44 -13.65
CA GLU A 32 -2.99 4.81 -14.24
C GLU A 32 -2.96 3.28 -14.03
N SER A 33 -3.78 2.75 -13.12
CA SER A 33 -3.79 1.32 -12.80
C SER A 33 -4.92 0.57 -13.51
N PRO A 34 -4.62 -0.54 -14.21
CA PRO A 34 -5.64 -1.41 -14.79
C PRO A 34 -6.48 -2.12 -13.70
N ARG A 35 -6.05 -2.07 -12.44
CA ARG A 35 -6.76 -2.62 -11.28
C ARG A 35 -7.51 -1.55 -10.47
N LYS A 36 -7.73 -0.37 -11.07
CA LYS A 36 -8.54 0.68 -10.45
C LYS A 36 -9.92 0.16 -10.06
N VAL A 37 -10.39 0.62 -8.91
CA VAL A 37 -11.76 0.39 -8.43
C VAL A 37 -12.75 1.05 -9.38
N GLY A 38 -13.64 0.26 -9.98
CA GLY A 38 -14.72 0.75 -10.83
C GLY A 38 -15.93 1.20 -10.01
N GLU A 39 -16.78 2.08 -10.57
CA GLU A 39 -17.94 2.67 -9.89
C GLU A 39 -18.91 1.63 -9.32
N ALA A 40 -19.22 0.58 -10.10
CA ALA A 40 -20.13 -0.49 -9.68
C ALA A 40 -19.60 -1.31 -8.49
N PHE A 41 -18.28 -1.40 -8.31
CA PHE A 41 -17.66 -2.02 -7.16
C PHE A 41 -17.57 -1.03 -6.00
N LEU A 42 -17.19 0.22 -6.27
CA LEU A 42 -17.09 1.30 -5.29
C LEU A 42 -18.39 1.47 -4.50
N SER A 43 -19.54 1.46 -5.18
CA SER A 43 -20.87 1.63 -4.55
C SER A 43 -21.22 0.54 -3.55
N LYS A 44 -20.56 -0.61 -3.59
CA LYS A 44 -20.80 -1.76 -2.68
C LYS A 44 -19.88 -1.74 -1.44
N LEU A 45 -18.78 -1.00 -1.49
CA LEU A 45 -17.77 -1.00 -0.42
C LEU A 45 -18.30 -0.54 0.95
N PRO A 46 -19.16 0.50 1.07
CA PRO A 46 -19.66 0.96 2.36
C PRO A 46 -20.47 -0.09 3.12
N SER A 47 -21.13 -1.01 2.38
CA SER A 47 -21.93 -2.09 2.96
C SER A 47 -21.18 -3.42 3.09
N PHE A 48 -19.95 -3.49 2.59
CA PHE A 48 -19.15 -4.72 2.65
C PHE A 48 -18.62 -4.97 4.07
N ASN A 49 -18.82 -6.18 4.58
CA ASN A 49 -18.26 -6.59 5.86
C ASN A 49 -16.80 -7.05 5.68
N PHE A 50 -15.85 -6.18 6.00
CA PHE A 50 -14.42 -6.47 5.95
C PHE A 50 -13.96 -7.45 7.06
N GLY A 51 -14.75 -7.66 8.13
CA GLY A 51 -14.32 -8.44 9.28
C GLY A 51 -13.10 -7.81 9.96
N GLU A 52 -12.02 -8.57 10.13
CA GLU A 52 -10.75 -8.08 10.69
C GLU A 52 -9.80 -7.52 9.62
N THR A 53 -10.13 -7.68 8.33
CA THR A 53 -9.33 -7.15 7.22
C THR A 53 -9.52 -5.64 7.11
N ILE A 54 -8.44 -4.87 7.11
CA ILE A 54 -8.49 -3.40 7.02
C ILE A 54 -8.39 -2.97 5.55
N PRO A 55 -9.34 -2.19 5.01
CA PRO A 55 -9.22 -1.61 3.68
C PRO A 55 -8.08 -0.59 3.63
N VAL A 56 -7.31 -0.61 2.54
CA VAL A 56 -6.23 0.34 2.26
C VAL A 56 -6.53 1.06 0.96
N CYS A 57 -6.82 2.36 1.04
CA CYS A 57 -7.09 3.20 -0.13
C CYS A 57 -5.79 3.68 -0.74
N VAL A 58 -5.46 3.20 -1.94
CA VAL A 58 -4.20 3.49 -2.63
C VAL A 58 -4.39 4.60 -3.65
N PHE A 59 -3.59 5.66 -3.51
CA PHE A 59 -3.64 6.87 -4.33
C PHE A 59 -2.29 7.17 -4.96
N VAL A 60 -2.31 7.84 -6.11
CA VAL A 60 -1.16 8.48 -6.75
C VAL A 60 -1.53 9.93 -7.03
N ASN A 61 -0.87 10.87 -6.36
CA ASN A 61 -1.08 12.32 -6.48
C ASN A 61 -2.57 12.74 -6.48
N PRO A 62 -3.38 12.30 -5.48
CA PRO A 62 -4.81 12.56 -5.46
C PRO A 62 -5.13 14.01 -5.14
N SER A 63 -6.33 14.46 -5.52
CA SER A 63 -6.90 15.69 -4.99
C SER A 63 -7.33 15.50 -3.52
N VAL A 64 -7.36 16.61 -2.75
CA VAL A 64 -7.86 16.61 -1.37
C VAL A 64 -9.29 16.07 -1.32
N LEU A 65 -10.14 16.49 -2.27
CA LEU A 65 -11.53 16.05 -2.35
C LEU A 65 -11.65 14.53 -2.53
N MET A 66 -10.82 13.94 -3.40
CA MET A 66 -10.82 12.49 -3.61
C MET A 66 -10.51 11.74 -2.31
N VAL A 67 -9.47 12.16 -1.58
CA VAL A 67 -9.08 11.51 -0.32
C VAL A 67 -10.19 11.66 0.72
N SER A 68 -10.75 12.88 0.88
CA SER A 68 -11.83 13.13 1.85
C SER A 68 -13.08 12.26 1.58
N ASN A 69 -13.49 12.15 0.31
CA ASN A 69 -14.62 11.29 -0.06
C ASN A 69 -14.37 9.81 0.27
N MET A 70 -13.13 9.33 0.13
CA MET A 70 -12.80 7.95 0.48
C MET A 70 -12.76 7.72 1.99
N ILE A 71 -12.32 8.71 2.78
CA ILE A 71 -12.38 8.65 4.25
C ILE A 71 -13.84 8.59 4.72
N GLU A 72 -14.74 9.41 4.15
CA GLU A 72 -16.16 9.35 4.47
C GLU A 72 -16.78 8.01 4.12
N MET A 73 -16.42 7.44 2.99
CA MET A 73 -16.94 6.15 2.51
C MET A 73 -16.40 4.96 3.31
N LEU A 74 -15.14 4.99 3.69
CA LEU A 74 -14.42 3.92 4.38
C LEU A 74 -13.67 4.47 5.61
N PRO A 75 -14.38 4.87 6.68
CA PRO A 75 -13.78 5.59 7.80
C PRO A 75 -12.76 4.78 8.60
N ASN A 76 -12.77 3.46 8.47
CA ASN A 76 -11.80 2.56 9.12
C ASN A 76 -10.66 2.15 8.19
N SER A 77 -10.49 2.83 7.05
CA SER A 77 -9.42 2.52 6.11
C SER A 77 -8.06 3.09 6.55
N ILE A 78 -7.01 2.65 5.88
CA ILE A 78 -5.70 3.30 5.88
C ILE A 78 -5.51 3.95 4.51
N LEU A 79 -4.94 5.15 4.47
CA LEU A 79 -4.56 5.80 3.21
C LEU A 79 -3.17 5.31 2.82
N GLN A 80 -2.94 4.97 1.56
CA GLN A 80 -1.61 4.69 1.03
C GLN A 80 -1.30 5.67 -0.09
N PHE A 81 -0.31 6.53 0.12
CA PHE A 81 0.14 7.51 -0.86
C PHE A 81 1.34 6.95 -1.63
N HIS A 82 1.18 6.82 -2.93
CA HIS A 82 2.08 6.09 -3.81
C HIS A 82 2.74 6.98 -4.88
N GLY A 83 2.44 8.28 -4.87
CA GLY A 83 2.98 9.29 -5.77
C GLY A 83 4.04 10.17 -5.09
N GLU A 84 4.06 11.46 -5.45
CA GLU A 84 5.00 12.46 -4.97
C GLU A 84 4.43 13.33 -3.82
N GLU A 85 3.41 12.82 -3.12
CA GLU A 85 2.79 13.52 -2.01
C GLU A 85 3.80 13.78 -0.89
N THR A 86 3.78 15.00 -0.32
CA THR A 86 4.61 15.35 0.84
C THR A 86 3.99 14.85 2.15
N ASP A 87 4.78 14.79 3.23
CA ASP A 87 4.25 14.46 4.57
C ASP A 87 3.16 15.45 5.00
N ASP A 88 3.32 16.73 4.72
CA ASP A 88 2.30 17.77 5.00
C ASP A 88 0.98 17.49 4.27
N PHE A 89 1.05 17.09 3.00
CA PHE A 89 -0.15 16.67 2.26
C PHE A 89 -0.80 15.43 2.87
N CYS A 90 -0.02 14.44 3.26
CA CYS A 90 -0.56 13.19 3.80
C CYS A 90 -1.20 13.38 5.19
N ARG A 91 -0.54 14.12 6.09
CA ARG A 91 -0.98 14.30 7.47
C ARG A 91 -2.17 15.24 7.65
N GLN A 92 -2.47 16.11 6.66
CA GLN A 92 -3.60 17.07 6.75
C GLN A 92 -4.96 16.40 6.95
N PHE A 93 -5.09 15.13 6.55
CA PHE A 93 -6.34 14.38 6.66
C PHE A 93 -6.61 13.83 8.08
N HIS A 94 -5.65 13.94 9.00
CA HIS A 94 -5.76 13.39 10.37
C HIS A 94 -6.22 11.92 10.39
N HIS A 95 -5.77 11.16 9.39
CA HIS A 95 -6.15 9.76 9.17
C HIS A 95 -4.88 8.90 9.06
N PRO A 96 -4.87 7.64 9.52
CA PRO A 96 -3.71 6.77 9.40
C PRO A 96 -3.27 6.64 7.95
N PHE A 97 -1.97 6.80 7.68
CA PHE A 97 -1.47 6.64 6.34
C PHE A 97 -0.13 5.90 6.25
N TRP A 98 0.13 5.31 5.11
CA TRP A 98 1.38 4.75 4.66
C TRP A 98 1.93 5.53 3.48
N LYS A 99 3.26 5.62 3.39
CA LYS A 99 3.93 6.21 2.23
C LYS A 99 4.68 5.12 1.46
N SER A 100 4.48 5.07 0.14
CA SER A 100 5.27 4.20 -0.74
C SER A 100 6.53 4.93 -1.20
N ILE A 101 7.65 4.20 -1.16
CA ILE A 101 8.97 4.65 -1.63
C ILE A 101 9.50 3.62 -2.61
N ALA A 102 9.77 4.06 -3.85
CA ALA A 102 10.39 3.22 -4.86
C ALA A 102 11.90 3.10 -4.59
N VAL A 103 12.38 1.86 -4.43
CA VAL A 103 13.80 1.58 -4.15
C VAL A 103 14.60 1.58 -5.44
N LYS A 104 15.51 2.54 -5.58
CA LYS A 104 16.43 2.71 -6.71
C LYS A 104 17.86 2.29 -6.36
N ASP A 105 18.27 2.53 -5.13
CA ASP A 105 19.61 2.36 -4.61
C ASP A 105 19.57 2.14 -3.08
N HIS A 106 20.74 1.95 -2.49
CA HIS A 106 20.89 1.75 -1.04
C HIS A 106 20.45 2.96 -0.19
N ASP A 107 20.45 4.17 -0.75
CA ASP A 107 20.09 5.39 -0.01
C ASP A 107 18.59 5.67 -0.06
N SER A 108 17.83 4.93 -0.87
CA SER A 108 16.38 5.13 -1.05
C SER A 108 15.61 4.99 0.27
N TYR A 109 16.07 4.16 1.22
CA TYR A 109 15.42 4.03 2.53
C TYR A 109 15.52 5.32 3.38
N LEU A 110 16.55 6.16 3.15
CA LEU A 110 16.71 7.43 3.87
C LEU A 110 15.56 8.40 3.57
N LEU A 111 14.90 8.25 2.43
CA LEU A 111 13.72 9.06 2.08
C LEU A 111 12.57 8.86 3.07
N SER A 112 12.57 7.76 3.83
CA SER A 112 11.58 7.51 4.88
C SER A 112 11.60 8.58 5.98
N ALA A 113 12.76 9.19 6.24
CA ALA A 113 12.90 10.27 7.21
C ALA A 113 12.09 11.53 6.85
N ASN A 114 11.70 11.69 5.57
CA ASN A 114 10.85 12.79 5.12
C ASN A 114 9.36 12.60 5.48
N PHE A 115 8.99 11.43 6.03
CA PHE A 115 7.61 11.07 6.35
C PHE A 115 7.46 10.63 7.82
N PRO A 116 7.79 11.53 8.78
CA PRO A 116 7.74 11.20 10.21
C PRO A 116 6.31 10.93 10.71
N SER A 117 5.30 11.38 9.97
CA SER A 117 3.88 11.19 10.32
C SER A 117 3.30 9.87 9.78
N ALA A 118 4.03 9.16 8.92
CA ALA A 118 3.55 7.90 8.34
C ALA A 118 3.49 6.79 9.39
N GLN A 119 2.39 6.03 9.42
CA GLN A 119 2.26 4.85 10.28
C GLN A 119 3.20 3.71 9.85
N ALA A 120 3.48 3.61 8.55
CA ALA A 120 4.43 2.67 7.96
C ALA A 120 4.95 3.19 6.63
N ILE A 121 6.13 2.73 6.24
CA ILE A 121 6.73 2.98 4.92
C ILE A 121 6.66 1.69 4.10
N LEU A 122 6.14 1.78 2.88
CA LEU A 122 6.12 0.69 1.93
C LEU A 122 7.27 0.86 0.94
N PHE A 123 8.17 -0.13 0.91
CA PHE A 123 9.25 -0.18 -0.08
C PHE A 123 8.88 -1.12 -1.22
N GLU A 124 9.04 -0.63 -2.43
CA GLU A 124 8.70 -1.38 -3.63
C GLU A 124 9.74 -1.22 -4.73
N THR A 125 9.64 -2.09 -5.75
CA THR A 125 10.50 -2.03 -6.92
C THR A 125 10.28 -0.74 -7.69
N HIS A 126 11.36 0.00 -7.94
CA HIS A 126 11.31 1.13 -8.87
C HIS A 126 11.00 0.63 -10.29
N SER A 127 9.95 1.14 -10.90
CA SER A 127 9.68 0.91 -12.32
C SER A 127 9.59 2.26 -13.06
N ILE A 128 10.29 2.36 -14.16
CA ILE A 128 10.40 3.62 -14.95
C ILE A 128 9.04 3.97 -15.60
N ASN A 129 8.16 3.01 -15.81
CA ASN A 129 6.97 3.18 -16.64
C ASN A 129 5.63 2.82 -15.98
N LEU A 130 5.61 2.31 -14.74
CA LEU A 130 4.37 1.87 -14.07
C LEU A 130 4.50 2.05 -12.55
N HIS A 131 3.51 2.65 -11.94
CA HIS A 131 3.37 2.71 -10.47
C HIS A 131 2.93 1.33 -9.94
N GLY A 132 3.92 0.42 -9.76
CA GLY A 132 3.73 -0.93 -9.24
C GLY A 132 3.24 -1.97 -10.27
N GLY A 133 3.29 -3.25 -9.91
CA GLY A 133 2.70 -4.33 -10.70
C GLY A 133 3.57 -4.93 -11.82
N THR A 134 4.86 -4.60 -11.87
CA THR A 134 5.79 -5.11 -12.91
C THR A 134 6.16 -6.58 -12.76
N GLY A 135 5.89 -7.18 -11.59
CA GLY A 135 6.30 -8.56 -11.29
C GLY A 135 7.80 -8.74 -11.03
N GLN A 136 8.58 -7.66 -11.11
CA GLN A 136 10.02 -7.70 -10.79
C GLN A 136 10.25 -7.30 -9.33
N SER A 137 11.18 -7.98 -8.66
CA SER A 137 11.68 -7.60 -7.33
C SER A 137 12.98 -6.84 -7.47
N PHE A 138 13.18 -5.82 -6.62
CA PHE A 138 14.50 -5.21 -6.44
C PHE A 138 15.38 -6.10 -5.54
N ASP A 139 16.67 -5.79 -5.45
CA ASP A 139 17.56 -6.46 -4.50
C ASP A 139 17.23 -6.00 -3.07
N TRP A 140 16.54 -6.83 -2.31
CA TRP A 140 16.09 -6.49 -0.94
C TRP A 140 17.23 -6.22 0.03
N ARG A 141 18.49 -6.62 -0.29
CA ARG A 141 19.67 -6.23 0.47
C ARG A 141 19.90 -4.71 0.51
N MET A 142 19.30 -3.97 -0.44
CA MET A 142 19.29 -2.50 -0.42
C MET A 142 18.53 -1.92 0.79
N LEU A 143 17.74 -2.74 1.48
CA LEU A 143 17.03 -2.36 2.71
C LEU A 143 17.80 -2.82 3.98
N GLU A 144 19.01 -3.37 3.85
CA GLU A 144 19.86 -3.68 4.99
C GLU A 144 20.24 -2.40 5.72
N GLY A 145 19.94 -2.31 7.02
CA GLY A 145 20.16 -1.10 7.82
C GLY A 145 18.91 -0.31 8.18
N ILE A 146 17.74 -0.69 7.65
CA ILE A 146 16.48 -0.15 8.16
C ILE A 146 16.34 -0.56 9.63
N ASP A 147 16.10 0.44 10.49
CA ASP A 147 15.81 0.19 11.90
C ASP A 147 14.59 -0.73 12.03
N ALA A 148 14.78 -1.89 12.64
CA ALA A 148 13.74 -2.88 12.88
C ALA A 148 12.55 -2.35 13.71
N ASN A 149 12.73 -1.21 14.41
CA ASN A 149 11.65 -0.53 15.11
C ASN A 149 10.72 0.24 14.16
N ASN A 150 11.15 0.54 12.94
CA ASN A 150 10.32 1.17 11.94
C ASN A 150 9.45 0.12 11.25
N LYS A 151 8.14 0.32 11.29
CA LYS A 151 7.20 -0.54 10.54
C LYS A 151 7.41 -0.34 9.05
N PHE A 152 8.12 -1.27 8.41
CA PHE A 152 8.24 -1.26 6.96
C PHE A 152 7.41 -2.38 6.32
N ILE A 153 6.89 -2.09 5.16
CA ILE A 153 6.12 -2.99 4.32
C ILE A 153 6.97 -3.31 3.10
N LEU A 154 7.14 -4.59 2.81
CA LEU A 154 7.87 -5.04 1.63
C LEU A 154 6.88 -5.37 0.51
N ALA A 155 7.05 -4.74 -0.64
CA ALA A 155 6.22 -4.95 -1.82
C ALA A 155 7.05 -5.02 -3.11
N GLY A 156 6.37 -5.32 -4.22
CA GLY A 156 7.00 -5.40 -5.54
C GLY A 156 7.60 -6.77 -5.85
N GLY A 157 7.02 -7.47 -6.82
CA GLY A 157 7.53 -8.72 -7.38
C GLY A 157 7.57 -9.93 -6.46
N ILE A 158 6.89 -9.90 -5.31
CA ILE A 158 6.80 -11.05 -4.39
C ILE A 158 6.01 -12.17 -5.08
N ASN A 159 6.58 -13.38 -5.07
CA ASN A 159 6.01 -14.56 -5.69
C ASN A 159 6.48 -15.84 -4.97
N GLN A 160 6.02 -17.02 -5.42
CA GLN A 160 6.33 -18.31 -4.80
C GLN A 160 7.83 -18.62 -4.72
N SER A 161 8.63 -18.12 -5.67
CA SER A 161 10.07 -18.44 -5.70
C SER A 161 10.88 -17.59 -4.71
N ASN A 162 10.39 -16.39 -4.34
CA ASN A 162 11.12 -15.43 -3.52
C ASN A 162 10.47 -15.10 -2.18
N ILE A 163 9.23 -15.57 -1.90
CA ILE A 163 8.50 -15.27 -0.66
C ILE A 163 9.27 -15.63 0.61
N LYS A 164 10.05 -16.71 0.59
CA LYS A 164 10.86 -17.12 1.75
C LYS A 164 11.95 -16.08 2.07
N ALA A 165 12.59 -15.54 1.03
CA ALA A 165 13.58 -14.48 1.18
C ALA A 165 12.92 -13.17 1.66
N ALA A 166 11.71 -12.83 1.14
CA ALA A 166 10.95 -11.70 1.62
C ALA A 166 10.64 -11.80 3.13
N ILE A 167 10.21 -12.97 3.58
CA ILE A 167 9.92 -13.23 5.00
C ILE A 167 11.18 -13.11 5.86
N SER A 168 12.35 -13.55 5.36
CA SER A 168 13.60 -13.47 6.11
C SER A 168 14.10 -12.03 6.35
N MET A 169 13.62 -11.06 5.58
CA MET A 169 13.84 -9.62 5.83
C MET A 169 13.08 -9.09 7.05
N ASN A 170 12.21 -9.93 7.63
CA ASN A 170 11.37 -9.59 8.80
C ASN A 170 10.56 -8.30 8.63
N PRO A 171 9.86 -8.10 7.49
CA PRO A 171 9.00 -6.93 7.33
C PRO A 171 7.83 -6.99 8.31
N TRP A 172 7.27 -5.83 8.64
CA TRP A 172 6.03 -5.79 9.41
C TRP A 172 4.85 -6.35 8.60
N CYS A 173 4.84 -6.04 7.27
CA CYS A 173 3.84 -6.52 6.31
C CYS A 173 4.49 -6.80 4.94
#